data_624cb667a4cdcee3465a365c521333a5
#
_entry.id   624cb667a4cdcee3465a365c521333a5
#
_cell.length_a   1.000
_cell.length_b   1.000
_cell.length_c   1.000
_cell.angle_alpha   90.00
_cell.angle_beta   90.00
_cell.angle_gamma   90.00
#
_symmetry.space_group_name_H-M   'P 1'
#
loop_
_entity.id
_entity.type
_entity.pdbx_description
1 polymer ?
#
loop_
_entity_poly.entity_id
_entity_poly.type
_entity_poly.pdbx_seq_one_letter_code
_entity_poly.pdbx_strand_id
1 'polypeptide(L)'
;MNWKEIPRRGYVADITPLEELKRFSEKVGVRVRIKRDDLLPMGGNKVRKLDYLLEEAVRTGADTLITASTNQCCHNSMTALLAAREGMRCRVIMESWGDVRYTYENASNYDMMELCCPEEVGVVTATPSGPVDAMPEAMQMAEAVRAAGGKPYFLSRGGA
;
A
#
# COMPACT_ATOMS: atom_id res chain seq x y z
N MET A 1 6.68 5.10 25.09
CA MET A 1 5.47 5.38 24.30
C MET A 1 4.61 4.12 24.30
N ASN A 2 3.37 4.23 24.72
CA ASN A 2 2.44 3.10 24.72
C ASN A 2 1.81 3.00 23.33
N TRP A 3 2.06 1.94 22.58
CA TRP A 3 1.56 1.75 21.21
C TRP A 3 0.02 1.76 21.11
N LYS A 4 -0.69 1.44 22.20
CA LYS A 4 -2.16 1.46 22.25
C LYS A 4 -2.74 2.88 22.24
N GLU A 5 -1.93 3.88 22.52
CA GLU A 5 -2.31 5.30 22.56
C GLU A 5 -2.00 6.02 21.26
N ILE A 6 -1.33 5.34 20.30
CA ILE A 6 -1.05 5.92 18.97
C ILE A 6 -2.38 6.02 18.21
N PRO A 7 -2.78 7.23 17.78
CA PRO A 7 -4.01 7.42 17.02
C PRO A 7 -4.03 6.59 15.73
N ARG A 8 -5.19 6.04 15.39
CA ARG A 8 -5.41 5.26 14.17
C ARG A 8 -6.83 5.44 13.65
N ARG A 9 -7.06 5.18 12.36
CA ARG A 9 -8.36 5.31 11.71
C ARG A 9 -9.38 4.23 12.12
N GLY A 10 -8.90 3.10 12.61
CA GLY A 10 -9.76 1.99 13.00
C GLY A 10 -10.18 1.08 11.83
N TYR A 11 -9.39 1.00 10.77
CA TYR A 11 -9.64 0.06 9.66
C TYR A 11 -9.53 -1.40 10.10
N VAL A 12 -8.71 -1.65 11.09
CA VAL A 12 -8.53 -2.97 11.70
C VAL A 12 -9.34 -3.02 12.99
N ALA A 13 -10.59 -3.47 12.90
CA ALA A 13 -11.50 -3.52 14.05
C ALA A 13 -11.12 -4.65 15.02
N ASP A 14 -10.74 -5.83 14.50
CA ASP A 14 -10.59 -7.04 15.28
C ASP A 14 -9.16 -7.63 15.23
N ILE A 15 -8.87 -8.44 16.23
CA ILE A 15 -7.64 -9.23 16.27
C ILE A 15 -7.83 -10.44 15.34
N THR A 16 -7.01 -10.52 14.28
CA THR A 16 -7.02 -11.68 13.40
C THR A 16 -6.58 -12.95 14.13
N PRO A 17 -7.14 -14.13 13.80
CA PRO A 17 -6.80 -15.38 14.46
C PRO A 17 -5.31 -15.76 14.33
N LEU A 18 -4.84 -16.52 15.29
CA LEU A 18 -3.57 -17.22 15.24
C LEU A 18 -3.86 -18.72 15.17
N GLU A 19 -3.76 -19.30 13.99
CA GLU A 19 -4.12 -20.69 13.72
C GLU A 19 -2.88 -21.60 13.65
N GLU A 20 -3.04 -22.86 14.07
CA GLU A 20 -1.97 -23.86 13.95
C GLU A 20 -2.07 -24.58 12.60
N LEU A 21 -0.96 -24.61 11.89
CA LEU A 21 -0.82 -25.38 10.63
C LEU A 21 -0.39 -26.82 10.94
N LYS A 22 -1.31 -27.66 11.42
CA LYS A 22 -1.00 -29.01 11.92
C LYS A 22 -0.20 -29.86 10.92
N ARG A 23 -0.74 -30.07 9.70
CA ARG A 23 -0.08 -30.88 8.67
C ARG A 23 1.29 -30.36 8.27
N PHE A 24 1.45 -29.04 8.23
CA PHE A 24 2.75 -28.43 7.92
C PHE A 24 3.72 -28.59 9.09
N SER A 25 3.24 -28.39 10.32
CA SER A 25 4.03 -28.63 11.56
C SER A 25 4.57 -30.04 11.64
N GLU A 26 3.73 -31.04 11.36
CA GLU A 26 4.14 -32.46 11.31
C GLU A 26 5.23 -32.69 10.27
N LYS A 27 5.08 -32.11 9.07
CA LYS A 27 6.04 -32.29 7.97
C LYS A 27 7.40 -31.69 8.26
N VAL A 28 7.46 -30.54 8.95
CA VAL A 28 8.72 -29.83 9.25
C VAL A 28 9.27 -30.12 10.64
N GLY A 29 8.55 -30.88 11.48
CA GLY A 29 8.99 -31.29 12.80
C GLY A 29 8.97 -30.17 13.86
N VAL A 30 8.34 -29.04 13.58
CA VAL A 30 8.21 -27.91 14.50
C VAL A 30 6.80 -27.36 14.49
N ARG A 31 6.35 -26.81 15.62
CA ARG A 31 5.03 -26.21 15.71
C ARG A 31 4.97 -24.89 14.96
N VAL A 32 4.20 -24.82 13.88
CA VAL A 32 4.01 -23.64 13.04
C VAL A 32 2.63 -23.06 13.24
N ARG A 33 2.54 -21.76 13.46
CA ARG A 33 1.30 -20.99 13.52
C ARG A 33 1.27 -19.91 12.48
N ILE A 34 0.10 -19.62 11.93
CA ILE A 34 -0.13 -18.55 10.99
C ILE A 34 -1.00 -17.46 11.62
N LYS A 35 -0.54 -16.22 11.52
CA LYS A 35 -1.36 -15.04 11.81
C LYS A 35 -2.19 -14.72 10.56
N ARG A 36 -3.51 -14.80 10.69
CA ARG A 36 -4.46 -14.73 9.58
C ARG A 36 -4.72 -13.28 9.13
N ASP A 37 -3.68 -12.59 8.71
CA ASP A 37 -3.80 -11.23 8.16
C ASP A 37 -4.39 -11.21 6.74
N ASP A 38 -4.53 -12.36 6.12
CA ASP A 38 -5.34 -12.57 4.91
C ASP A 38 -6.85 -12.30 5.14
N LEU A 39 -7.31 -12.33 6.38
CA LEU A 39 -8.68 -12.00 6.77
C LEU A 39 -8.90 -10.49 7.02
N LEU A 40 -7.86 -9.68 6.95
CA LEU A 40 -8.00 -8.23 7.03
C LEU A 40 -8.64 -7.66 5.75
N PRO A 41 -9.22 -6.47 5.80
CA PRO A 41 -9.72 -5.79 4.61
C PRO A 41 -8.70 -5.85 3.46
N MET A 42 -9.14 -6.26 2.28
CA MET A 42 -8.32 -6.48 1.08
C MET A 42 -7.22 -7.56 1.20
N GLY A 43 -7.31 -8.45 2.20
CA GLY A 43 -6.47 -9.64 2.25
C GLY A 43 -4.99 -9.41 2.50
N GLY A 44 -4.61 -8.45 3.36
CA GLY A 44 -3.19 -8.24 3.60
C GLY A 44 -2.82 -7.37 4.80
N ASN A 45 -1.58 -7.50 5.23
CA ASN A 45 -1.05 -6.82 6.41
C ASN A 45 -0.84 -5.30 6.23
N LYS A 46 -0.92 -4.78 5.02
CA LYS A 46 -0.64 -3.36 4.74
C LYS A 46 -1.65 -2.43 5.39
N VAL A 47 -2.89 -2.87 5.53
CA VAL A 47 -3.92 -2.10 6.22
C VAL A 47 -3.52 -1.75 7.66
N ARG A 48 -2.73 -2.60 8.35
CA ARG A 48 -2.24 -2.30 9.71
C ARG A 48 -1.35 -1.08 9.75
N LYS A 49 -0.50 -0.89 8.73
CA LYS A 49 0.38 0.28 8.63
C LYS A 49 -0.42 1.50 8.19
N LEU A 50 -1.27 1.31 7.19
CA LEU A 50 -2.12 2.38 6.65
C LEU A 50 -3.11 2.91 7.69
N ASP A 51 -3.52 2.10 8.66
CA ASP A 51 -4.39 2.51 9.77
C ASP A 51 -3.80 3.68 10.58
N TYR A 52 -2.48 3.70 10.75
CA TYR A 52 -1.75 4.78 11.43
C TYR A 52 -1.33 5.90 10.49
N LEU A 53 -0.82 5.56 9.31
CA LEU A 53 -0.31 6.54 8.34
C LEU A 53 -1.42 7.44 7.80
N LEU A 54 -2.61 6.88 7.54
CA LEU A 54 -3.74 7.68 7.10
C LEU A 54 -4.33 8.54 8.24
N GLU A 55 -4.26 8.08 9.47
CA GLU A 55 -4.62 8.94 10.61
C GLU A 55 -3.71 10.18 10.66
N GLU A 56 -2.42 9.98 10.47
CA GLU A 56 -1.49 11.10 10.41
C GLU A 56 -1.78 12.01 9.21
N ALA A 57 -2.01 11.44 8.02
CA ALA A 57 -2.35 12.19 6.82
C ALA A 57 -3.59 13.06 7.03
N VAL A 58 -4.66 12.49 7.56
CA VAL A 58 -5.91 13.22 7.85
C VAL A 58 -5.68 14.30 8.90
N ARG A 59 -4.98 13.98 9.99
CA ARG A 59 -4.70 14.93 11.07
C ARG A 59 -3.86 16.12 10.61
N THR A 60 -2.97 15.92 9.65
CA THR A 60 -2.14 16.98 9.05
C THR A 60 -2.89 17.75 7.97
N GLY A 61 -4.12 17.37 7.64
CA GLY A 61 -4.96 18.02 6.64
C GLY A 61 -4.53 17.71 5.21
N ALA A 62 -3.90 16.58 4.97
CA ALA A 62 -3.58 16.15 3.62
C ALA A 62 -4.84 15.89 2.79
N ASP A 63 -4.79 16.22 1.51
CA ASP A 63 -5.87 16.01 0.55
C ASP A 63 -5.52 14.99 -0.54
N THR A 64 -4.23 14.65 -0.65
CA THR A 64 -3.71 13.77 -1.70
C THR A 64 -2.71 12.81 -1.11
N LEU A 65 -2.94 11.51 -1.29
CA LEU A 65 -1.96 10.47 -0.97
C LEU A 65 -1.09 10.17 -2.19
N ILE A 66 0.20 10.04 -1.97
CA ILE A 66 1.17 9.63 -3.01
C ILE A 66 1.92 8.42 -2.51
N THR A 67 2.00 7.38 -3.31
CA THR A 67 2.76 6.17 -2.97
C THR A 67 3.45 5.56 -4.17
N ALA A 68 4.48 4.77 -3.91
CA ALA A 68 5.23 4.02 -4.92
C ALA A 68 5.49 2.60 -4.46
N SER A 69 5.28 1.63 -5.33
CA SER A 69 5.65 0.22 -5.11
C SER A 69 5.55 -0.57 -6.41
N THR A 70 5.91 -1.86 -6.37
CA THR A 70 5.79 -2.72 -7.55
C THR A 70 4.35 -2.83 -8.03
N ASN A 71 4.17 -3.08 -9.32
CA ASN A 71 2.86 -3.18 -9.98
C ASN A 71 1.91 -4.21 -9.36
N GLN A 72 2.44 -5.31 -8.81
CA GLN A 72 1.64 -6.35 -8.13
C GLN A 72 1.55 -6.18 -6.60
N CYS A 73 2.04 -5.08 -6.08
CA CYS A 73 2.04 -4.88 -4.64
C CYS A 73 0.65 -4.46 -4.12
N CYS A 74 0.10 -5.22 -3.20
CA CYS A 74 -1.15 -4.87 -2.52
C CYS A 74 -1.08 -3.54 -1.74
N HIS A 75 0.11 -2.96 -1.56
CA HIS A 75 0.25 -1.65 -0.93
C HIS A 75 -0.38 -0.55 -1.78
N ASN A 76 -0.14 -0.56 -3.10
CA ASN A 76 -0.70 0.44 -4.02
C ASN A 76 -2.24 0.37 -4.07
N SER A 77 -2.79 -0.83 -4.30
CA SER A 77 -4.25 -1.02 -4.36
C SER A 77 -4.94 -0.69 -3.03
N MET A 78 -4.34 -1.08 -1.92
CA MET A 78 -4.88 -0.77 -0.61
C MET A 78 -4.79 0.73 -0.26
N THR A 79 -3.72 1.41 -0.68
CA THR A 79 -3.61 2.86 -0.52
C THR A 79 -4.67 3.58 -1.33
N ALA A 80 -4.88 3.20 -2.60
CA ALA A 80 -5.92 3.79 -3.45
C ALA A 80 -7.33 3.57 -2.86
N LEU A 81 -7.63 2.35 -2.40
CA LEU A 81 -8.91 2.04 -1.74
C LEU A 81 -9.16 2.92 -0.51
N LEU A 82 -8.16 3.01 0.36
CA LEU A 82 -8.31 3.77 1.61
C LEU A 82 -8.34 5.28 1.35
N ALA A 83 -7.63 5.77 0.32
CA ALA A 83 -7.77 7.15 -0.13
C ALA A 83 -9.21 7.45 -0.59
N ALA A 84 -9.77 6.57 -1.44
CA ALA A 84 -11.15 6.71 -1.91
C ALA A 84 -12.15 6.67 -0.72
N ARG A 85 -11.93 5.79 0.24
CA ARG A 85 -12.75 5.72 1.47
C ARG A 85 -12.71 7.02 2.29
N GLU A 86 -11.55 7.67 2.37
CA GLU A 86 -11.37 8.93 3.11
C GLU A 86 -11.74 10.18 2.27
N GLY A 87 -12.14 10.00 1.02
CA GLY A 87 -12.43 11.11 0.12
C GLY A 87 -11.18 11.89 -0.30
N MET A 88 -10.02 11.28 -0.22
CA MET A 88 -8.73 11.86 -0.61
C MET A 88 -8.39 11.50 -2.06
N ARG A 89 -7.69 12.38 -2.74
CA ARG A 89 -7.07 12.07 -4.03
C ARG A 89 -5.94 11.07 -3.82
N CYS A 90 -5.66 10.25 -4.83
CA CYS A 90 -4.55 9.30 -4.79
C CYS A 90 -3.74 9.35 -6.08
N ARG A 91 -2.43 9.34 -5.96
CA ARG A 91 -1.48 9.19 -7.07
C ARG A 91 -0.55 8.03 -6.76
N VAL A 92 -0.39 7.14 -7.71
CA VAL A 92 0.37 5.91 -7.52
C VAL A 92 1.46 5.80 -8.56
N ILE A 93 2.66 5.43 -8.15
CA ILE A 93 3.74 5.09 -9.06
C ILE A 93 4.01 3.59 -8.98
N MET A 94 3.96 2.94 -10.11
CA MET A 94 4.25 1.53 -10.23
C MET A 94 5.67 1.31 -10.73
N GLU A 95 6.42 0.53 -9.98
CA GLU A 95 7.74 0.06 -10.38
C GLU A 95 7.60 -1.22 -11.19
N SER A 96 7.90 -1.15 -12.47
CA SER A 96 7.96 -2.31 -13.35
C SER A 96 9.39 -2.82 -13.48
N TRP A 97 9.59 -4.07 -13.11
CA TRP A 97 10.91 -4.71 -13.16
C TRP A 97 11.25 -5.29 -14.54
N GLY A 98 10.52 -4.88 -15.57
CA GLY A 98 10.76 -5.33 -16.95
C GLY A 98 10.41 -6.78 -17.22
N ASP A 99 9.82 -7.48 -16.26
CA ASP A 99 9.36 -8.85 -16.45
C ASP A 99 7.99 -8.85 -17.13
N VAL A 100 7.96 -9.32 -18.36
CA VAL A 100 6.76 -9.40 -19.21
C VAL A 100 5.62 -10.21 -18.59
N ARG A 101 5.90 -11.02 -17.56
CA ARG A 101 4.89 -11.82 -16.84
C ARG A 101 3.91 -10.97 -16.03
N TYR A 102 4.19 -9.69 -15.82
CA TYR A 102 3.33 -8.76 -15.14
C TYR A 102 2.76 -7.70 -16.09
N THR A 103 2.06 -8.16 -17.09
CA THR A 103 1.26 -7.26 -17.94
C THR A 103 0.03 -6.77 -17.19
N TYR A 104 -0.49 -5.62 -17.57
CA TYR A 104 -1.73 -5.06 -17.02
C TYR A 104 -2.90 -6.06 -17.08
N GLU A 105 -2.92 -6.91 -18.09
CA GLU A 105 -3.96 -7.91 -18.33
C GLU A 105 -4.03 -9.04 -17.29
N ASN A 106 -2.99 -9.20 -16.45
CA ASN A 106 -2.88 -10.30 -15.48
C ASN A 106 -2.72 -9.82 -14.03
N ALA A 107 -2.96 -8.54 -13.77
CA ALA A 107 -2.60 -7.93 -12.50
C ALA A 107 -3.83 -7.59 -11.65
N SER A 108 -4.37 -8.55 -10.91
CA SER A 108 -5.53 -8.35 -10.02
C SER A 108 -5.40 -7.18 -9.04
N ASN A 109 -4.20 -6.91 -8.53
CA ASN A 109 -3.95 -5.73 -7.68
C ASN A 109 -4.00 -4.43 -8.47
N TYR A 110 -3.62 -4.45 -9.73
CA TYR A 110 -3.76 -3.32 -10.64
C TYR A 110 -5.24 -2.99 -10.91
N ASP A 111 -6.03 -4.00 -11.26
CA ASP A 111 -7.46 -3.84 -11.52
C ASP A 111 -8.19 -3.31 -10.29
N MET A 112 -7.85 -3.82 -9.09
CA MET A 112 -8.38 -3.31 -7.82
C MET A 112 -8.01 -1.85 -7.57
N MET A 113 -6.81 -1.43 -7.95
CA MET A 113 -6.38 -0.04 -7.84
C MET A 113 -7.13 0.86 -8.81
N GLU A 114 -7.30 0.43 -10.05
CA GLU A 114 -8.06 1.17 -11.08
C GLU A 114 -9.52 1.38 -10.68
N LEU A 115 -10.16 0.36 -10.07
CA LEU A 115 -11.52 0.48 -9.54
C LEU A 115 -11.65 1.55 -8.45
N CYS A 116 -10.56 1.89 -7.76
CA CYS A 116 -10.53 2.96 -6.77
C CYS A 116 -10.31 4.34 -7.39
N CYS A 117 -10.24 4.43 -8.71
CA CYS A 117 -10.09 5.67 -9.50
C CYS A 117 -8.99 6.60 -8.96
N PRO A 118 -7.72 6.17 -8.92
CA PRO A 118 -6.64 7.07 -8.57
C PRO A 118 -6.55 8.21 -9.58
N GLU A 119 -6.21 9.40 -9.14
CA GLU A 119 -6.12 10.60 -9.99
C GLU A 119 -5.02 10.44 -11.06
N GLU A 120 -3.95 9.75 -10.71
CA GLU A 120 -2.80 9.54 -11.57
C GLU A 120 -2.11 8.22 -11.25
N VAL A 121 -1.78 7.47 -12.29
CA VAL A 121 -0.96 6.25 -12.20
C VAL A 121 0.26 6.43 -13.09
N GLY A 122 1.41 6.59 -12.46
CA GLY A 122 2.70 6.61 -13.15
C GLY A 122 3.34 5.22 -13.19
N VAL A 123 4.15 4.96 -14.20
CA VAL A 123 4.94 3.73 -14.33
C VAL A 123 6.40 4.06 -14.53
N VAL A 124 7.24 3.54 -13.66
CA VAL A 124 8.71 3.60 -13.80
C VAL A 124 9.24 2.21 -14.09
N THR A 125 9.92 2.06 -15.21
CA THR A 125 10.44 0.76 -15.65
C THR A 125 11.91 0.61 -15.28
N ALA A 126 12.29 -0.60 -14.83
CA ALA A 126 13.69 -0.94 -14.59
C ALA A 126 14.54 -0.76 -15.85
N THR A 127 15.70 -0.19 -15.68
CA THR A 127 16.72 -0.15 -16.71
C THR A 127 17.74 -1.28 -16.50
N PRO A 128 18.48 -1.72 -17.52
CA PRO A 128 19.52 -2.72 -17.36
C PRO A 128 20.64 -2.33 -16.38
N SER A 129 20.72 -1.06 -16.00
CA SER A 129 21.79 -0.49 -15.18
C SER A 129 21.51 -0.40 -13.70
N GLY A 130 20.31 -0.81 -13.22
CA GLY A 130 20.04 -0.75 -11.77
C GLY A 130 18.61 -1.04 -11.36
N PRO A 131 18.38 -1.16 -10.05
CA PRO A 131 17.05 -1.31 -9.51
C PRO A 131 16.18 -0.09 -9.82
N VAL A 132 14.87 -0.33 -9.98
CA VAL A 132 13.90 0.76 -10.15
C VAL A 132 13.82 1.55 -8.85
N ASP A 133 13.97 2.85 -8.98
CA ASP A 133 13.68 3.78 -7.89
C ASP A 133 12.60 4.78 -8.34
N ALA A 134 11.43 4.64 -7.78
CA ALA A 134 10.29 5.52 -8.07
C ALA A 134 10.24 6.75 -7.15
N MET A 135 11.22 6.93 -6.27
CA MET A 135 11.23 8.06 -5.33
C MET A 135 11.34 9.43 -6.02
N PRO A 136 12.19 9.61 -7.04
CA PRO A 136 12.26 10.88 -7.74
C PRO A 136 10.93 11.31 -8.36
N GLU A 137 10.23 10.40 -9.01
CA GLU A 137 8.90 10.65 -9.59
C GLU A 137 7.85 10.95 -8.54
N ALA A 138 7.88 10.21 -7.42
CA ALA A 138 6.98 10.46 -6.31
C ALA A 138 7.17 11.85 -5.71
N MET A 139 8.43 12.30 -5.60
CA MET A 139 8.74 13.66 -5.14
C MET A 139 8.25 14.71 -6.15
N GLN A 140 8.42 14.49 -7.45
CA GLN A 140 7.91 15.38 -8.49
C GLN A 140 6.38 15.48 -8.45
N MET A 141 5.69 14.36 -8.28
CA MET A 141 4.23 14.36 -8.09
C MET A 141 3.82 15.17 -6.85
N ALA A 142 4.54 15.02 -5.75
CA ALA A 142 4.27 15.77 -4.54
C ALA A 142 4.45 17.29 -4.76
N GLU A 143 5.51 17.70 -5.44
CA GLU A 143 5.74 19.10 -5.78
C GLU A 143 4.64 19.65 -6.72
N ALA A 144 4.21 18.88 -7.70
CA ALA A 144 3.11 19.27 -8.58
C ALA A 144 1.80 19.48 -7.82
N VAL A 145 1.49 18.63 -6.84
CA VAL A 145 0.34 18.79 -5.96
C VAL A 145 0.46 20.07 -5.13
N ARG A 146 1.62 20.35 -4.55
CA ARG A 146 1.87 21.58 -3.78
C ARG A 146 1.73 22.83 -4.64
N ALA A 147 2.30 22.81 -5.84
CA ALA A 147 2.21 23.92 -6.79
C ALA A 147 0.77 24.23 -7.20
N ALA A 148 -0.10 23.22 -7.23
CA ALA A 148 -1.53 23.36 -7.46
C ALA A 148 -2.34 23.75 -6.20
N GLY A 149 -1.67 24.04 -5.08
CA GLY A 149 -2.31 24.43 -3.82
C GLY A 149 -2.81 23.27 -2.96
N GLY A 150 -2.51 22.03 -3.34
CA GLY A 150 -2.86 20.82 -2.57
C GLY A 150 -1.87 20.51 -1.47
N LYS A 151 -2.23 19.56 -0.62
CA LYS A 151 -1.44 19.08 0.52
C LYS A 151 -1.14 17.58 0.38
N PRO A 152 -0.04 17.22 -0.30
CA PRO A 152 0.31 15.82 -0.49
C PRO A 152 0.85 15.20 0.79
N TYR A 153 0.48 13.95 1.05
CA TYR A 153 1.08 13.07 2.05
C TYR A 153 1.75 11.89 1.33
N PHE A 154 3.05 11.76 1.51
CA PHE A 154 3.82 10.69 0.88
C PHE A 154 3.87 9.45 1.78
N LEU A 155 3.46 8.32 1.22
CA LEU A 155 3.58 7.00 1.83
C LEU A 155 4.80 6.29 1.23
N SER A 156 5.80 6.06 2.07
CA SER A 156 7.01 5.34 1.64
C SER A 156 6.69 3.91 1.18
N ARG A 157 7.61 3.30 0.46
CA ARG A 157 7.48 1.94 -0.06
C ARG A 157 7.04 0.95 1.03
N GLY A 158 5.87 0.32 0.85
CA GLY A 158 5.32 -0.63 1.79
C GLY A 158 4.88 -0.06 3.14
N GLY A 159 4.79 1.27 3.28
CA GLY A 159 4.38 1.94 4.52
C GLY A 159 5.43 1.82 5.63
N ALA A 160 6.70 1.95 5.30
CA ALA A 160 7.79 1.93 6.27
C ALA A 160 8.14 3.33 6.75
#